data_85d723e88e3d57cf50bd96069906a7c5
#
_entry.id   85d723e88e3d57cf50bd96069906a7c5
#
_cell.length_a   1.000
_cell.length_b   1.000
_cell.length_c   1.000
_cell.angle_alpha   90.00
_cell.angle_beta   90.00
_cell.angle_gamma   90.00
#
_symmetry.space_group_name_H-M   'P 1'
#
loop_
_entity.id
_entity.type
_entity.pdbx_description
1 polymer ?
#
loop_
_entity_poly.entity_id
_entity_poly.type
_entity_poly.pdbx_seq_one_letter_code
_entity_poly.pdbx_strand_id
1 'polypeptide(L)'
;MYAQVIEGGTTPDLRDAMDRIVTDEMLPALTAEPGYAGALNIVDRESGNAMMLVLWETEAQARRALPEYGAAFLKALAGIA
;
A
#
# COMPACT_ATOMS: atom_id res chain seq x y z
N MET A 1 9.65 16.26 3.39
CA MET A 1 9.04 14.94 3.32
C MET A 1 7.59 15.08 2.87
N TYR A 2 7.14 14.20 2.02
CA TYR A 2 5.80 14.26 1.43
C TYR A 2 5.09 12.94 1.66
N ALA A 3 3.79 12.99 1.90
CA ALA A 3 2.98 11.81 2.13
C ALA A 3 2.09 11.52 0.92
N GLN A 4 2.08 10.26 0.51
CA GLN A 4 1.13 9.73 -0.46
C GLN A 4 0.08 8.94 0.32
N VAL A 5 -1.20 9.26 0.11
CA VAL A 5 -2.29 8.59 0.79
C VAL A 5 -2.96 7.61 -0.17
N ILE A 6 -3.05 6.37 0.24
CA ILE A 6 -3.70 5.31 -0.52
C ILE A 6 -4.85 4.80 0.32
N GLU A 7 -6.07 5.04 -0.14
CA GLU A 7 -7.27 4.56 0.52
C GLU A 7 -7.77 3.31 -0.19
N GLY A 8 -8.23 2.36 0.59
CA GLY A 8 -8.77 1.14 0.04
C GLY A 8 -9.48 0.36 1.12
N GLY A 9 -10.05 -0.78 0.73
CA GLY A 9 -10.76 -1.60 1.68
C GLY A 9 -11.08 -2.94 1.10
N THR A 10 -11.47 -3.82 1.98
CA THR A 10 -11.94 -5.15 1.66
C THR A 10 -13.00 -5.51 2.68
N THR A 11 -13.47 -6.74 2.67
CA THR A 11 -14.37 -7.23 3.71
C THR A 11 -13.57 -7.70 4.91
N PRO A 12 -14.16 -7.72 6.13
CA PRO A 12 -13.43 -8.16 7.32
C PRO A 12 -12.83 -9.56 7.21
N ASP A 13 -13.50 -10.45 6.51
CA ASP A 13 -13.03 -11.82 6.30
C ASP A 13 -11.80 -11.91 5.37
N LEU A 14 -11.57 -10.92 4.51
CA LEU A 14 -10.40 -10.85 3.63
C LEU A 14 -9.27 -9.99 4.20
N ARG A 15 -9.47 -9.39 5.38
CA ARG A 15 -8.51 -8.44 5.94
C ARG A 15 -7.13 -9.06 6.16
N ASP A 16 -7.07 -10.26 6.70
CA ASP A 16 -5.80 -10.93 6.96
C ASP A 16 -5.06 -11.27 5.67
N ALA A 17 -5.77 -11.70 4.64
CA ALA A 17 -5.17 -11.97 3.33
C ALA A 17 -4.63 -10.68 2.71
N MET A 18 -5.36 -9.58 2.82
CA MET A 18 -4.93 -8.28 2.33
C MET A 18 -3.67 -7.79 3.07
N ASP A 19 -3.63 -7.95 4.39
CA ASP A 19 -2.47 -7.55 5.19
C ASP A 19 -1.22 -8.33 4.78
N ARG A 20 -1.35 -9.61 4.45
CA ARG A 20 -0.22 -10.40 3.94
C ARG A 20 0.28 -9.89 2.61
N ILE A 21 -0.63 -9.51 1.72
CA ILE A 21 -0.26 -8.95 0.42
C ILE A 21 0.50 -7.65 0.60
N VAL A 22 0.04 -6.77 1.49
CA VAL A 22 0.72 -5.53 1.80
C VAL A 22 2.13 -5.82 2.31
N THR A 23 2.27 -6.76 3.25
CA THR A 23 3.55 -7.08 3.87
C THR A 23 4.49 -7.80 2.89
N ASP A 24 3.99 -8.77 2.13
CA ASP A 24 4.84 -9.66 1.34
C ASP A 24 5.12 -9.14 -0.08
N GLU A 25 4.21 -8.33 -0.64
CA GLU A 25 4.30 -7.85 -2.02
C GLU A 25 4.53 -6.35 -2.12
N MET A 26 3.71 -5.55 -1.42
CA MET A 26 3.76 -4.11 -1.58
C MET A 26 4.94 -3.48 -0.86
N LEU A 27 5.17 -3.82 0.41
CA LEU A 27 6.27 -3.22 1.18
C LEU A 27 7.64 -3.49 0.58
N PRO A 28 7.97 -4.72 0.13
CA PRO A 28 9.25 -4.96 -0.53
C PRO A 28 9.43 -4.11 -1.78
N ALA A 29 8.37 -3.93 -2.58
CA ALA A 29 8.43 -3.09 -3.77
C ALA A 29 8.65 -1.62 -3.42
N LEU A 30 7.98 -1.12 -2.38
CA LEU A 30 8.13 0.26 -1.93
C LEU A 30 9.53 0.54 -1.37
N THR A 31 10.06 -0.37 -0.58
CA THR A 31 11.38 -0.17 0.04
C THR A 31 12.51 -0.14 -0.99
N ALA A 32 12.29 -0.73 -2.16
CA ALA A 32 13.25 -0.69 -3.26
C ALA A 32 13.20 0.62 -4.06
N GLU A 33 12.18 1.46 -3.86
CA GLU A 33 12.03 2.69 -4.64
C GLU A 33 12.90 3.82 -4.08
N PRO A 34 13.54 4.62 -4.95
CA PRO A 34 14.30 5.78 -4.51
C PRO A 34 13.41 6.76 -3.76
N GLY A 35 13.91 7.27 -2.65
CA GLY A 35 13.22 8.29 -1.87
C GLY A 35 12.17 7.75 -0.90
N TYR A 36 11.99 6.45 -0.84
CA TYR A 36 11.10 5.85 0.16
C TYR A 36 11.61 6.17 1.57
N ALA A 37 10.73 6.75 2.40
CA ALA A 37 11.08 7.19 3.75
C ALA A 37 10.29 6.48 4.84
N GLY A 38 9.28 5.74 4.50
CA GLY A 38 8.49 4.98 5.46
C GLY A 38 7.05 4.79 5.02
N ALA A 39 6.34 3.95 5.74
CA ALA A 39 4.91 3.72 5.48
C ALA A 39 4.19 3.39 6.79
N LEU A 40 2.91 3.75 6.83
CA LEU A 40 2.02 3.47 7.94
C LEU A 40 0.70 2.94 7.37
N ASN A 41 0.30 1.76 7.81
CA ASN A 41 -0.96 1.15 7.39
C ASN A 41 -1.95 1.22 8.55
N ILE A 42 -3.06 1.92 8.33
CA ILE A 42 -4.12 2.11 9.32
C ILE A 42 -5.31 1.26 8.87
N VAL A 43 -5.72 0.33 9.72
CA VAL A 43 -6.74 -0.68 9.38
C VAL A 43 -7.89 -0.62 10.36
N ASP A 44 -9.12 -0.58 9.83
CA ASP A 44 -10.33 -0.78 10.62
C ASP A 44 -10.79 -2.24 10.40
N ARG A 45 -10.60 -3.06 11.42
CA ARG A 45 -10.88 -4.49 11.31
C ARG A 45 -12.37 -4.82 11.32
N GLU A 46 -13.20 -3.90 11.81
CA GLU A 46 -14.65 -4.10 11.79
C GLU A 46 -15.24 -3.93 10.40
N SER A 47 -14.81 -2.90 9.68
CA SER A 47 -15.31 -2.61 8.34
C SER A 47 -14.49 -3.26 7.23
N GLY A 48 -13.23 -3.58 7.49
CA GLY A 48 -12.27 -4.01 6.48
C GLY A 48 -11.60 -2.88 5.73
N ASN A 49 -11.94 -1.63 6.04
CA ASN A 49 -11.34 -0.46 5.40
C ASN A 49 -9.90 -0.24 5.87
N ALA A 50 -9.10 0.35 5.00
CA ALA A 50 -7.71 0.66 5.32
C ALA A 50 -7.27 1.94 4.62
N MET A 51 -6.27 2.59 5.23
CA MET A 51 -5.59 3.73 4.66
C MET A 51 -4.10 3.50 4.83
N MET A 52 -3.33 3.68 3.77
CA MET A 52 -1.88 3.61 3.84
C MET A 52 -1.29 4.97 3.56
N LEU A 53 -0.36 5.39 4.42
CA LEU A 53 0.44 6.58 4.22
C LEU A 53 1.84 6.12 3.81
N VAL A 54 2.30 6.57 2.65
CA VAL A 54 3.66 6.29 2.19
C VAL A 54 4.42 7.61 2.19
N LEU A 55 5.55 7.63 2.87
CA LEU A 55 6.38 8.83 3.00
C LEU A 55 7.52 8.80 1.98
N TRP A 56 7.71 9.93 1.31
CA TRP A 56 8.72 10.12 0.28
C TRP A 56 9.58 11.34 0.56
N GLU A 57 10.82 11.32 0.09
CA GLU A 57 11.73 12.46 0.29
C GLU A 57 11.36 13.67 -0.57
N THR A 58 10.78 13.44 -1.77
CA THR A 58 10.42 14.54 -2.68
C THR A 58 8.95 14.45 -3.08
N GLU A 59 8.40 15.60 -3.48
CA GLU A 59 7.04 15.68 -3.98
C GLU A 59 6.84 14.88 -5.27
N ALA A 60 7.83 14.91 -6.16
CA ALA A 60 7.75 14.15 -7.41
C ALA A 60 7.63 12.65 -7.15
N GLN A 61 8.35 12.14 -6.16
CA GLN A 61 8.26 10.73 -5.76
C GLN A 61 6.88 10.40 -5.18
N ALA A 62 6.33 11.29 -4.35
CA ALA A 62 5.03 11.09 -3.75
C ALA A 62 3.89 11.13 -4.77
N ARG A 63 4.10 11.81 -5.91
CA ARG A 63 3.10 11.93 -6.97
C ARG A 63 3.14 10.79 -7.98
N ARG A 64 4.13 9.91 -7.89
CA ARG A 64 4.21 8.78 -8.82
C ARG A 64 3.00 7.88 -8.69
N ALA A 65 2.53 7.40 -9.82
CA ALA A 65 1.37 6.54 -9.85
C ALA A 65 1.65 5.19 -9.19
N LEU A 66 0.69 4.70 -8.44
CA LEU A 66 0.79 3.40 -7.80
C LEU A 66 1.20 2.26 -8.75
N PRO A 67 0.71 2.20 -10.01
CA PRO A 67 1.13 1.16 -10.94
C PRO A 67 2.63 1.11 -11.25
N GLU A 68 3.37 2.18 -11.04
CA GLU A 68 4.82 2.20 -11.32
C GLU A 68 5.61 1.33 -10.33
N TYR A 69 5.12 1.20 -9.09
CA TYR A 69 5.78 0.37 -8.08
C TYR A 69 4.81 -0.62 -7.43
N GLY A 70 3.53 -0.49 -7.69
CA GLY A 70 2.49 -1.31 -7.09
C GLY A 70 1.95 -2.41 -8.00
N ALA A 71 2.59 -2.68 -9.15
CA ALA A 71 2.08 -3.67 -10.11
C ALA A 71 1.93 -5.07 -9.50
N ALA A 72 2.91 -5.50 -8.72
CA ALA A 72 2.85 -6.80 -8.05
C ALA A 72 1.73 -6.84 -7.01
N PHE A 73 1.55 -5.75 -6.28
CA PHE A 73 0.48 -5.61 -5.29
C PHE A 73 -0.89 -5.63 -5.96
N LEU A 74 -1.07 -4.90 -7.06
CA LEU A 74 -2.34 -4.89 -7.80
C LEU A 74 -2.68 -6.27 -8.37
N LYS A 75 -1.67 -6.98 -8.87
CA LYS A 75 -1.84 -8.33 -9.38
C LYS A 75 -2.24 -9.30 -8.26
N ALA A 76 -1.61 -9.17 -7.09
CA ALA A 76 -1.94 -9.99 -5.94
C ALA A 76 -3.36 -9.72 -5.43
N LEU A 77 -3.80 -8.45 -5.43
CA LEU A 77 -5.16 -8.09 -5.08
C LEU A 77 -6.19 -8.77 -6.00
N ALA A 78 -5.90 -8.83 -7.29
CA ALA A 78 -6.79 -9.48 -8.24
C ALA A 78 -6.98 -10.97 -7.94
N GLY A 79 -6.00 -11.60 -7.29
CA GLY A 79 -6.07 -13.01 -6.90
C GLY A 79 -7.00 -13.31 -5.74
N ILE A 80 -7.36 -12.29 -4.94
CA ILE A 80 -8.28 -12.46 -3.79
C ILE A 80 -9.62 -11.74 -3.99
N ALA A 81 -9.77 -11.00 -5.06
CA ALA A 81 -10.99 -10.22 -5.36
C ALA A 81 -12.15 -11.08 -5.89
#